data_4b9c2330961af645d99c7c337f8a6cfd
#
_entry.id   4b9c2330961af645d99c7c337f8a6cfd
#
_cell.length_a   1.000
_cell.length_b   1.000
_cell.length_c   1.000
_cell.angle_alpha   90.00
_cell.angle_beta   90.00
_cell.angle_gamma   90.00
#
_symmetry.space_group_name_H-M   'P 1'
#
loop_
_entity.id
_entity.type
_entity.pdbx_description
1 polymer ?
#
loop_
_entity_poly.entity_id
_entity_poly.type
_entity_poly.pdbx_seq_one_letter_code
_entity_poly.pdbx_strand_id
1 'polypeptide(L)'
;MSIVPYLSGRTIRACIPGASGSPAESGSVMPSSPHAISLSEASRAELESVSRRGTAPYQMVMRVRIVLLAADGTANSAIAGRLGICQDTARKWRRRYCEQGLDGLADAPRPGRPRKFPGRVVAEVKALACELPAASGTPLARWTCPELARHAAASGIVAAVSASTVRRWLADDALKPWQHRSWIFPRDPHFALKAGRVLDLYQRTWEGEPLGEEDYVLSADEKPGVQARMRLHLPLPPGPGRAMRAEGEYARRGTLAYLAAYDVHRARVLGRCEPSTGIKPFTALIDQVMSAEPYASARRVFWVVDNRASHRNWAAAARLQDAYPNAQMVHLPVHASWLNQVPVIQRKLLTPDDFEDLESLAAQILAFEQHYNTTARPFDWKFTRADLNRLLTRLRRHDPAAPHPLAA
;
A
#
# COMPACT_ATOMS: atom_id res chain seq x y z
N MET A 1 16.64 -20.17 -33.23
CA MET A 1 17.94 -19.47 -33.25
C MET A 1 18.55 -19.61 -31.88
N SER A 2 19.69 -20.27 -31.83
CA SER A 2 20.38 -20.80 -30.68
C SER A 2 20.92 -19.73 -29.74
N ILE A 3 20.71 -19.92 -28.46
CA ILE A 3 21.36 -19.14 -27.40
C ILE A 3 22.54 -19.99 -26.90
N VAL A 4 23.74 -19.45 -27.07
CA VAL A 4 25.00 -19.99 -26.51
C VAL A 4 25.25 -19.28 -25.17
N PRO A 5 25.53 -19.97 -24.07
CA PRO A 5 25.94 -19.33 -22.83
C PRO A 5 27.46 -19.14 -22.82
N TYR A 6 27.87 -17.91 -22.51
CA TYR A 6 29.27 -17.51 -22.33
C TYR A 6 29.74 -17.92 -20.92
N LEU A 7 30.56 -18.97 -20.85
CA LEU A 7 31.26 -19.37 -19.63
C LEU A 7 32.58 -18.60 -19.52
N SER A 8 32.64 -17.63 -18.60
CA SER A 8 33.91 -17.02 -18.21
C SER A 8 34.58 -17.89 -17.13
N GLY A 9 35.61 -18.61 -17.54
CA GLY A 9 36.47 -19.38 -16.65
C GLY A 9 37.23 -18.48 -15.68
N ARG A 10 37.05 -18.73 -14.38
CA ARG A 10 38.03 -18.32 -13.36
C ARG A 10 38.77 -19.58 -12.92
N THR A 11 40.05 -19.60 -13.28
CA THR A 11 41.01 -20.61 -12.88
C THR A 11 41.13 -20.66 -11.37
N ILE A 12 40.67 -21.72 -10.75
CA ILE A 12 40.93 -22.05 -9.37
C ILE A 12 42.32 -22.70 -9.36
N ARG A 13 43.33 -22.01 -8.82
CA ARG A 13 44.62 -22.63 -8.51
C ARG A 13 44.38 -23.68 -7.41
N ALA A 14 44.39 -24.93 -7.81
CA ALA A 14 44.50 -26.05 -6.90
C ALA A 14 45.88 -26.09 -6.31
N CYS A 15 45.98 -26.03 -4.99
CA CYS A 15 47.24 -26.39 -4.30
C CYS A 15 47.39 -27.90 -4.34
N ILE A 16 48.38 -28.37 -5.12
CA ILE A 16 48.81 -29.77 -5.17
C ILE A 16 49.61 -30.05 -3.91
N PRO A 17 49.37 -31.12 -3.15
CA PRO A 17 50.24 -31.53 -2.04
C PRO A 17 51.45 -32.27 -2.59
N GLY A 18 52.64 -31.73 -2.35
CA GLY A 18 53.93 -32.41 -2.64
C GLY A 18 54.19 -33.56 -1.69
N ALA A 19 54.74 -34.63 -2.25
CA ALA A 19 54.96 -35.95 -1.65
C ALA A 19 56.20 -35.99 -0.74
N SER A 20 56.04 -36.88 0.26
CA SER A 20 57.01 -37.78 0.92
C SER A 20 58.40 -37.31 1.35
N GLY A 21 58.62 -37.45 2.65
CA GLY A 21 59.91 -37.54 3.31
C GLY A 21 59.75 -38.10 4.72
N SER A 22 60.25 -39.30 4.96
CA SER A 22 60.17 -40.10 6.19
C SER A 22 61.06 -39.53 7.33
N PRO A 23 61.01 -40.08 8.56
CA PRO A 23 61.01 -39.26 9.79
C PRO A 23 62.39 -39.19 10.43
N ALA A 24 62.65 -38.05 11.08
CA ALA A 24 63.69 -37.94 12.11
C ALA A 24 63.05 -37.34 13.37
N GLU A 25 63.08 -38.11 14.43
CA GLU A 25 62.76 -37.70 15.79
C GLU A 25 63.72 -36.60 16.24
N SER A 26 63.23 -35.40 16.45
CA SER A 26 63.85 -34.41 17.30
C SER A 26 62.73 -33.58 17.94
N GLY A 27 62.71 -33.58 19.28
CA GLY A 27 61.76 -32.82 20.08
C GLY A 27 61.87 -31.32 19.78
N SER A 28 61.10 -30.90 18.80
CA SER A 28 60.94 -29.48 18.47
C SER A 28 59.68 -28.98 19.18
N VAL A 29 59.86 -28.08 20.13
CA VAL A 29 58.78 -27.22 20.67
C VAL A 29 58.17 -26.52 19.49
N MET A 30 57.00 -27.00 19.08
CA MET A 30 56.24 -26.36 17.98
C MET A 30 55.95 -24.91 18.37
N PRO A 31 56.24 -23.93 17.50
CA PRO A 31 55.92 -22.55 17.78
C PRO A 31 54.43 -22.41 18.00
N SER A 32 54.03 -22.04 19.23
CA SER A 32 52.65 -21.78 19.57
C SER A 32 52.08 -20.73 18.63
N SER A 33 50.94 -20.98 18.03
CA SER A 33 50.27 -19.99 17.17
C SER A 33 50.12 -18.68 17.94
N PRO A 34 50.48 -17.52 17.38
CA PRO A 34 50.44 -16.21 18.06
C PRO A 34 48.99 -15.84 18.48
N HIS A 35 48.01 -16.58 18.05
CA HIS A 35 46.56 -16.40 18.36
C HIS A 35 46.04 -17.63 19.10
N ALA A 36 46.35 -17.76 20.39
CA ALA A 36 45.76 -18.79 21.25
C ALA A 36 44.30 -18.42 21.53
N ILE A 37 43.40 -19.37 21.40
CA ILE A 37 41.95 -19.18 21.70
C ILE A 37 41.67 -19.89 23.01
N SER A 38 41.13 -19.15 23.99
CA SER A 38 40.55 -19.70 25.20
C SER A 38 39.06 -19.38 25.19
N LEU A 39 38.21 -20.37 25.30
CA LEU A 39 36.74 -20.24 25.29
C LEU A 39 36.20 -20.47 26.68
N SER A 40 35.28 -19.61 27.13
CA SER A 40 34.42 -19.91 28.26
C SER A 40 33.44 -21.03 27.88
N GLU A 41 32.87 -21.71 28.87
CA GLU A 41 31.82 -22.72 28.61
C GLU A 41 30.62 -22.15 27.82
N ALA A 42 30.20 -20.93 28.17
CA ALA A 42 29.11 -20.23 27.47
C ALA A 42 29.45 -19.98 25.99
N SER A 43 30.67 -19.45 25.70
CA SER A 43 31.10 -19.18 24.33
C SER A 43 31.29 -20.47 23.53
N ARG A 44 31.75 -21.54 24.15
CA ARG A 44 31.87 -22.85 23.50
C ARG A 44 30.50 -23.40 23.12
N ALA A 45 29.52 -23.37 24.07
CA ALA A 45 28.17 -23.82 23.83
C ALA A 45 27.47 -23.04 22.69
N GLU A 46 27.69 -21.71 22.63
CA GLU A 46 27.16 -20.87 21.56
C GLU A 46 27.75 -21.26 20.19
N LEU A 47 29.06 -21.40 20.09
CA LEU A 47 29.72 -21.82 18.86
C LEU A 47 29.28 -23.23 18.42
N GLU A 48 29.16 -24.16 19.33
CA GLU A 48 28.67 -25.52 19.04
C GLU A 48 27.20 -25.50 18.59
N SER A 49 26.38 -24.65 19.18
CA SER A 49 25.00 -24.44 18.73
C SER A 49 24.95 -23.97 17.27
N VAL A 50 25.78 -22.96 16.90
CA VAL A 50 25.88 -22.49 15.52
C VAL A 50 26.37 -23.60 14.58
N SER A 51 27.35 -24.41 15.00
CA SER A 51 27.89 -25.49 14.18
C SER A 51 26.90 -26.62 13.87
N ARG A 52 25.87 -26.79 14.74
CA ARG A 52 24.81 -27.82 14.63
C ARG A 52 23.55 -27.32 13.91
N ARG A 53 23.38 -26.01 13.71
CA ARG A 53 22.22 -25.45 13.04
C ARG A 53 22.20 -25.77 11.55
N GLY A 54 21.26 -26.59 11.10
CA GLY A 54 21.08 -26.93 9.68
C GLY A 54 20.75 -25.73 8.77
N THR A 55 20.29 -24.60 9.35
CA THR A 55 19.98 -23.35 8.63
C THR A 55 21.15 -22.36 8.60
N ALA A 56 22.27 -22.63 9.31
CA ALA A 56 23.41 -21.74 9.30
C ALA A 56 24.16 -21.80 7.95
N PRO A 57 24.62 -20.65 7.41
CA PRO A 57 25.43 -20.66 6.19
C PRO A 57 26.65 -21.55 6.33
N TYR A 58 26.92 -22.39 5.34
CA TYR A 58 28.05 -23.32 5.35
C TYR A 58 29.38 -22.66 5.74
N GLN A 59 29.63 -21.47 5.21
CA GLN A 59 30.86 -20.72 5.54
C GLN A 59 30.95 -20.35 7.03
N MET A 60 29.85 -19.99 7.67
CA MET A 60 29.81 -19.69 9.10
C MET A 60 30.10 -20.95 9.91
N VAL A 61 29.51 -22.07 9.56
CA VAL A 61 29.79 -23.37 10.21
C VAL A 61 31.25 -23.75 10.11
N MET A 62 31.87 -23.55 8.95
CA MET A 62 33.31 -23.82 8.75
C MET A 62 34.20 -22.92 9.61
N ARG A 63 33.87 -21.63 9.71
CA ARG A 63 34.61 -20.68 10.54
C ARG A 63 34.51 -21.01 12.03
N VAL A 64 33.33 -21.38 12.47
CA VAL A 64 33.07 -21.83 13.84
C VAL A 64 33.88 -23.11 14.16
N ARG A 65 33.92 -24.09 13.25
CA ARG A 65 34.71 -25.31 13.42
C ARG A 65 36.19 -25.02 13.50
N ILE A 66 36.72 -24.06 12.75
CA ILE A 66 38.12 -23.61 12.86
C ILE A 66 38.39 -23.11 14.28
N VAL A 67 37.49 -22.28 14.83
CA VAL A 67 37.66 -21.70 16.18
C VAL A 67 37.58 -22.77 17.26
N LEU A 68 36.64 -23.70 17.18
CA LEU A 68 36.48 -24.81 18.14
C LEU A 68 37.74 -25.70 18.15
N LEU A 69 38.23 -26.12 16.97
CA LEU A 69 39.42 -26.91 16.86
C LEU A 69 40.68 -26.15 17.35
N ALA A 70 40.74 -24.84 17.11
CA ALA A 70 41.83 -24.01 17.61
C ALA A 70 41.81 -23.85 19.13
N ALA A 71 40.63 -23.78 19.75
CA ALA A 71 40.43 -23.77 21.20
C ALA A 71 40.82 -25.11 21.85
N ASP A 72 40.68 -26.23 21.11
CA ASP A 72 41.15 -27.56 21.52
C ASP A 72 42.68 -27.75 21.33
N GLY A 73 43.42 -26.66 21.05
CA GLY A 73 44.87 -26.70 20.90
C GLY A 73 45.38 -27.19 19.54
N THR A 74 44.47 -27.47 18.57
CA THR A 74 44.86 -28.00 17.27
C THR A 74 45.67 -27.00 16.45
N ALA A 75 46.78 -27.42 15.87
CA ALA A 75 47.64 -26.59 15.03
C ALA A 75 46.93 -26.21 13.70
N ASN A 76 47.26 -25.03 13.14
CA ASN A 76 46.62 -24.53 11.92
C ASN A 76 46.77 -25.47 10.71
N SER A 77 47.89 -26.21 10.62
CA SER A 77 48.11 -27.24 9.58
C SER A 77 47.14 -28.44 9.72
N ALA A 78 46.96 -28.90 10.96
CA ALA A 78 46.02 -30.00 11.25
C ALA A 78 44.58 -29.58 11.06
N ILE A 79 44.19 -28.36 11.45
CA ILE A 79 42.87 -27.77 11.16
C ILE A 79 42.63 -27.71 9.65
N ALA A 80 43.61 -27.24 8.89
CA ALA A 80 43.54 -27.14 7.44
C ALA A 80 43.30 -28.52 6.78
N GLY A 81 44.05 -29.52 7.18
CA GLY A 81 43.89 -30.90 6.70
C GLY A 81 42.52 -31.50 7.07
N ARG A 82 42.07 -31.29 8.33
CA ARG A 82 40.82 -31.87 8.84
C ARG A 82 39.56 -31.27 8.20
N LEU A 83 39.63 -29.97 7.82
CA LEU A 83 38.52 -29.23 7.23
C LEU A 83 38.61 -29.08 5.70
N GLY A 84 39.67 -29.57 5.05
CA GLY A 84 39.85 -29.43 3.61
C GLY A 84 40.05 -27.99 3.13
N ILE A 85 40.73 -27.15 3.94
CA ILE A 85 40.94 -25.74 3.65
C ILE A 85 42.46 -25.43 3.63
N CYS A 86 42.84 -24.25 3.11
CA CYS A 86 44.25 -23.85 3.20
C CYS A 86 44.61 -23.33 4.62
N GLN A 87 45.84 -23.48 5.03
CA GLN A 87 46.36 -23.10 6.36
C GLN A 87 46.15 -21.60 6.63
N ASP A 88 46.27 -20.76 5.62
CA ASP A 88 46.08 -19.32 5.76
C ASP A 88 44.59 -18.96 6.06
N THR A 89 43.65 -19.75 5.57
CA THR A 89 42.24 -19.62 5.94
C THR A 89 42.04 -19.92 7.42
N ALA A 90 42.63 -21.01 7.93
CA ALA A 90 42.57 -21.33 9.35
C ALA A 90 43.19 -20.23 10.20
N ARG A 91 44.39 -19.76 9.81
CA ARG A 91 45.09 -18.66 10.48
C ARG A 91 44.30 -17.36 10.48
N LYS A 92 43.70 -17.00 9.34
CA LYS A 92 42.87 -15.78 9.18
C LYS A 92 41.69 -15.78 10.14
N TRP A 93 40.87 -16.87 10.18
CA TRP A 93 39.69 -16.91 10.99
C TRP A 93 39.98 -17.03 12.48
N ARG A 94 41.05 -17.75 12.84
CA ARG A 94 41.57 -17.79 14.20
C ARG A 94 41.94 -16.40 14.71
N ARG A 95 42.72 -15.64 13.92
CA ARG A 95 43.09 -14.25 14.23
C ARG A 95 41.87 -13.36 14.40
N ARG A 96 40.93 -13.38 13.45
CA ARG A 96 39.75 -12.55 13.49
C ARG A 96 38.85 -12.84 14.72
N TYR A 97 38.77 -14.09 15.10
CA TYR A 97 38.04 -14.46 16.32
C TYR A 97 38.77 -13.96 17.58
N CYS A 98 40.09 -14.04 17.66
CA CYS A 98 40.84 -13.50 18.78
C CYS A 98 40.67 -11.98 18.91
N GLU A 99 40.60 -11.25 17.77
CA GLU A 99 40.53 -9.80 17.74
C GLU A 99 39.09 -9.28 17.97
N GLN A 100 38.07 -9.98 17.51
CA GLN A 100 36.71 -9.46 17.42
C GLN A 100 35.61 -10.45 17.93
N GLY A 101 36.00 -11.57 18.50
CA GLY A 101 35.04 -12.58 18.96
C GLY A 101 34.17 -13.14 17.84
N LEU A 102 32.90 -13.40 18.15
CA LEU A 102 31.93 -13.99 17.22
C LEU A 102 31.69 -13.07 15.99
N ASP A 103 31.66 -11.75 16.19
CA ASP A 103 31.48 -10.77 15.10
C ASP A 103 32.63 -10.85 14.08
N GLY A 104 33.82 -11.24 14.51
CA GLY A 104 34.95 -11.50 13.64
C GLY A 104 34.72 -12.60 12.61
N LEU A 105 33.77 -13.48 12.83
CA LEU A 105 33.41 -14.55 11.90
C LEU A 105 32.45 -14.11 10.79
N ALA A 106 31.87 -12.92 10.90
CA ALA A 106 31.03 -12.36 9.85
C ALA A 106 31.86 -11.91 8.63
N ASP A 107 31.21 -11.86 7.44
CA ASP A 107 31.86 -11.32 6.25
C ASP A 107 31.98 -9.79 6.37
N ALA A 108 33.15 -9.28 6.15
CA ALA A 108 33.34 -7.85 6.05
C ALA A 108 32.67 -7.31 4.78
N PRO A 109 32.07 -6.10 4.81
CA PRO A 109 31.55 -5.45 3.62
C PRO A 109 32.63 -5.38 2.54
N ARG A 110 32.30 -5.81 1.35
CA ARG A 110 33.23 -5.73 0.22
C ARG A 110 33.02 -4.39 -0.48
N PRO A 111 34.09 -3.63 -0.78
CA PRO A 111 33.96 -2.45 -1.62
C PRO A 111 33.42 -2.87 -2.99
N GLY A 112 32.20 -2.45 -3.29
CA GLY A 112 31.59 -2.69 -4.59
C GLY A 112 32.25 -1.86 -5.71
N ARG A 113 31.68 -1.90 -6.91
CA ARG A 113 32.11 -1.03 -8.01
C ARG A 113 31.98 0.44 -7.58
N PRO A 114 33.01 1.29 -7.78
CA PRO A 114 32.90 2.72 -7.51
C PRO A 114 31.66 3.36 -8.17
N ARG A 115 31.02 4.28 -7.47
CA ARG A 115 29.85 4.99 -8.00
C ARG A 115 30.25 5.80 -9.22
N LYS A 116 29.57 5.60 -10.35
CA LYS A 116 29.81 6.32 -11.61
C LYS A 116 29.43 7.81 -11.48
N PHE A 117 28.41 8.13 -10.68
CA PHE A 117 27.87 9.48 -10.53
C PHE A 117 28.18 10.01 -9.13
N PRO A 118 28.68 11.25 -9.03
CA PRO A 118 28.87 11.92 -7.75
C PRO A 118 27.56 12.08 -6.98
N GLY A 119 27.60 12.07 -5.65
CA GLY A 119 26.42 12.24 -4.81
C GLY A 119 25.66 13.54 -5.09
N ARG A 120 26.36 14.63 -5.43
CA ARG A 120 25.77 15.92 -5.82
C ARG A 120 24.85 15.78 -7.04
N VAL A 121 25.29 15.13 -8.10
CA VAL A 121 24.48 14.91 -9.32
C VAL A 121 23.21 14.11 -9.01
N VAL A 122 23.30 13.09 -8.15
CA VAL A 122 22.15 12.31 -7.71
C VAL A 122 21.16 13.19 -6.94
N ALA A 123 21.65 14.05 -6.05
CA ALA A 123 20.81 14.97 -5.27
C ALA A 123 20.12 16.00 -6.16
N GLU A 124 20.82 16.59 -7.14
CA GLU A 124 20.25 17.55 -8.09
C GLU A 124 19.14 16.93 -8.96
N VAL A 125 19.32 15.69 -9.44
CA VAL A 125 18.26 14.98 -10.19
C VAL A 125 17.06 14.64 -9.29
N LYS A 126 17.30 14.31 -8.01
CA LYS A 126 16.20 14.08 -7.04
C LYS A 126 15.47 15.38 -6.73
N ALA A 127 16.17 16.51 -6.58
CA ALA A 127 15.57 17.83 -6.39
C ALA A 127 14.68 18.22 -7.58
N LEU A 128 15.20 18.08 -8.81
CA LEU A 128 14.42 18.28 -10.03
C LEU A 128 13.16 17.41 -10.09
N ALA A 129 13.23 16.18 -9.62
CA ALA A 129 12.08 15.27 -9.58
C ALA A 129 10.98 15.72 -8.58
N CYS A 130 11.32 16.56 -7.60
CA CYS A 130 10.39 17.15 -6.63
C CYS A 130 9.77 18.46 -7.12
N GLU A 131 10.25 19.01 -8.22
CA GLU A 131 9.68 20.21 -8.82
C GLU A 131 8.64 19.84 -9.89
N LEU A 132 7.71 20.75 -10.16
CA LEU A 132 6.79 20.57 -11.28
C LEU A 132 7.54 20.81 -12.60
N PRO A 133 7.31 20.01 -13.66
CA PRO A 133 7.96 20.21 -14.97
C PRO A 133 7.79 21.63 -15.53
N ALA A 134 6.64 22.25 -15.31
CA ALA A 134 6.37 23.61 -15.74
C ALA A 134 7.30 24.65 -15.10
N ALA A 135 7.77 24.44 -13.87
CA ALA A 135 8.73 25.33 -13.21
C ALA A 135 10.09 25.35 -13.93
N SER A 136 10.43 24.26 -14.62
CA SER A 136 11.63 24.13 -15.46
C SER A 136 11.37 24.43 -16.93
N GLY A 137 10.22 25.06 -17.28
CA GLY A 137 9.85 25.38 -18.65
C GLY A 137 9.45 24.18 -19.52
N THR A 138 9.27 22.99 -18.91
CA THR A 138 8.89 21.78 -19.64
C THR A 138 7.36 21.65 -19.69
N PRO A 139 6.72 21.52 -20.88
CA PRO A 139 5.26 21.49 -21.02
C PRO A 139 4.67 20.11 -20.67
N LEU A 140 4.93 19.64 -19.46
CA LEU A 140 4.46 18.36 -18.93
C LEU A 140 3.75 18.57 -17.59
N ALA A 141 2.72 17.76 -17.32
CA ALA A 141 2.04 17.79 -16.04
C ALA A 141 2.82 17.09 -14.90
N ARG A 142 3.72 16.19 -15.26
CA ARG A 142 4.51 15.37 -14.31
C ARG A 142 5.72 14.76 -14.99
N TRP A 143 6.75 14.47 -14.18
CA TRP A 143 7.95 13.83 -14.67
C TRP A 143 7.79 12.32 -14.85
N THR A 144 8.35 11.80 -15.93
CA THR A 144 8.71 10.38 -16.07
C THR A 144 10.22 10.22 -15.95
N CYS A 145 10.69 9.00 -15.63
CA CYS A 145 12.14 8.77 -15.54
C CYS A 145 12.90 9.06 -16.84
N PRO A 146 12.38 8.73 -18.05
CA PRO A 146 13.03 9.11 -19.29
C PRO A 146 13.14 10.63 -19.48
N GLU A 147 12.11 11.37 -19.12
CA GLU A 147 12.09 12.83 -19.25
C GLU A 147 13.01 13.52 -18.28
N LEU A 148 13.04 13.06 -17.02
CA LEU A 148 14.03 13.51 -16.03
C LEU A 148 15.46 13.27 -16.52
N ALA A 149 15.72 12.11 -17.12
CA ALA A 149 17.05 11.80 -17.64
C ALA A 149 17.44 12.74 -18.79
N ARG A 150 16.52 13.03 -19.72
CA ARG A 150 16.75 13.98 -20.80
C ARG A 150 16.93 15.41 -20.30
N HIS A 151 16.06 15.85 -19.41
CA HIS A 151 16.13 17.21 -18.87
C HIS A 151 17.39 17.43 -18.04
N ALA A 152 17.79 16.47 -17.21
CA ALA A 152 19.03 16.55 -16.45
C ALA A 152 20.28 16.63 -17.35
N ALA A 153 20.25 15.96 -18.49
CA ALA A 153 21.33 16.08 -19.49
C ALA A 153 21.29 17.44 -20.21
N ALA A 154 20.11 17.89 -20.62
CA ALA A 154 19.93 19.17 -21.31
C ALA A 154 20.28 20.37 -20.41
N SER A 155 20.00 20.28 -19.10
CA SER A 155 20.33 21.33 -18.12
C SER A 155 21.79 21.26 -17.61
N GLY A 156 22.61 20.35 -18.16
CA GLY A 156 24.02 20.23 -17.77
C GLY A 156 24.28 19.62 -16.38
N ILE A 157 23.25 19.12 -15.69
CA ILE A 157 23.40 18.44 -14.39
C ILE A 157 24.28 17.19 -14.54
N VAL A 158 24.14 16.50 -15.66
CA VAL A 158 24.91 15.29 -15.98
C VAL A 158 25.09 15.17 -17.50
N ALA A 159 26.23 14.69 -17.95
CA ALA A 159 26.46 14.52 -19.40
C ALA A 159 25.49 13.50 -20.03
N ALA A 160 25.23 12.40 -19.35
CA ALA A 160 24.23 11.40 -19.75
C ALA A 160 23.86 10.48 -18.58
N VAL A 161 22.58 10.15 -18.46
CA VAL A 161 22.07 9.19 -17.48
C VAL A 161 20.91 8.39 -18.07
N SER A 162 20.83 7.10 -17.74
CA SER A 162 19.72 6.27 -18.22
C SER A 162 18.49 6.43 -17.32
N ALA A 163 17.29 6.27 -17.90
CA ALA A 163 16.03 6.27 -17.17
C ALA A 163 15.98 5.22 -16.03
N SER A 164 16.62 4.07 -16.24
CA SER A 164 16.71 3.01 -15.23
C SER A 164 17.59 3.42 -14.04
N THR A 165 18.64 4.19 -14.29
CA THR A 165 19.48 4.76 -13.22
C THR A 165 18.70 5.81 -12.42
N VAL A 166 18.00 6.72 -13.10
CA VAL A 166 17.10 7.70 -12.45
C VAL A 166 16.04 7.00 -11.61
N ARG A 167 15.37 5.98 -12.16
CA ARG A 167 14.38 5.19 -11.42
C ARG A 167 14.94 4.61 -10.13
N ARG A 168 16.15 4.06 -10.16
CA ARG A 168 16.81 3.49 -8.98
C ARG A 168 17.10 4.57 -7.93
N TRP A 169 17.64 5.73 -8.35
CA TRP A 169 17.87 6.84 -7.43
C TRP A 169 16.60 7.35 -6.76
N LEU A 170 15.50 7.46 -7.52
CA LEU A 170 14.21 7.88 -6.98
C LEU A 170 13.60 6.83 -6.05
N ALA A 171 13.84 5.54 -6.32
CA ALA A 171 13.37 4.45 -5.47
C ALA A 171 14.02 4.45 -4.08
N ASP A 172 15.30 4.86 -3.98
CA ASP A 172 16.03 4.94 -2.71
C ASP A 172 15.30 5.87 -1.70
N ASP A 173 14.65 6.94 -2.18
CA ASP A 173 13.89 7.90 -1.36
C ASP A 173 12.37 7.76 -1.54
N ALA A 174 11.89 6.67 -2.14
CA ALA A 174 10.48 6.41 -2.45
C ALA A 174 9.79 7.51 -3.28
N LEU A 175 10.55 8.31 -4.04
CA LEU A 175 10.04 9.38 -4.89
C LEU A 175 9.36 8.81 -6.13
N LYS A 176 8.14 9.27 -6.41
CA LYS A 176 7.32 8.81 -7.56
C LYS A 176 6.72 10.00 -8.32
N PRO A 177 7.54 10.82 -9.01
CA PRO A 177 7.06 12.05 -9.66
C PRO A 177 6.07 11.80 -10.81
N TRP A 178 5.95 10.55 -11.28
CA TRP A 178 4.94 10.13 -12.24
C TRP A 178 3.57 9.83 -11.62
N GLN A 179 3.46 9.79 -10.26
CA GLN A 179 2.20 9.58 -9.56
C GLN A 179 1.67 10.90 -9.02
N HIS A 180 0.35 11.04 -9.04
CA HIS A 180 -0.32 12.12 -8.34
C HIS A 180 -1.45 11.53 -7.50
N ARG A 181 -1.78 12.21 -6.44
CA ARG A 181 -3.00 11.98 -5.67
C ARG A 181 -3.79 13.27 -5.65
N SER A 182 -5.07 13.18 -5.98
CA SER A 182 -5.97 14.30 -5.78
C SER A 182 -6.21 14.50 -4.29
N TRP A 183 -6.28 15.74 -3.87
CA TRP A 183 -6.74 16.12 -2.53
C TRP A 183 -7.86 17.14 -2.71
N ILE A 184 -8.77 17.19 -1.74
CA ILE A 184 -9.90 18.11 -1.79
C ILE A 184 -9.65 19.19 -0.75
N PHE A 185 -9.65 20.42 -1.19
CA PHE A 185 -9.62 21.58 -0.30
C PHE A 185 -11.05 21.93 0.09
N PRO A 186 -11.40 21.98 1.39
CA PRO A 186 -12.75 22.31 1.82
C PRO A 186 -13.12 23.73 1.37
N ARG A 187 -14.15 23.83 0.52
CA ARG A 187 -14.69 25.14 0.06
C ARG A 187 -15.95 25.57 0.82
N ASP A 188 -16.57 24.66 1.55
CA ASP A 188 -17.75 24.93 2.38
C ASP A 188 -17.30 25.70 3.64
N PRO A 189 -17.78 26.91 3.90
CA PRO A 189 -17.44 27.65 5.12
C PRO A 189 -17.78 26.91 6.41
N HIS A 190 -18.82 26.07 6.35
CA HIS A 190 -19.30 25.26 7.47
C HIS A 190 -18.82 23.80 7.41
N PHE A 191 -17.73 23.52 6.65
CA PHE A 191 -17.25 22.16 6.42
C PHE A 191 -17.03 21.36 7.70
N ALA A 192 -16.30 21.96 8.66
CA ALA A 192 -15.99 21.29 9.93
C ALA A 192 -17.26 20.95 10.74
N LEU A 193 -18.22 21.87 10.76
CA LEU A 193 -19.48 21.67 11.50
C LEU A 193 -20.33 20.55 10.86
N LYS A 194 -20.56 20.63 9.55
CA LYS A 194 -21.37 19.64 8.82
C LYS A 194 -20.72 18.25 8.83
N ALA A 195 -19.41 18.17 8.51
CA ALA A 195 -18.68 16.90 8.56
C ALA A 195 -18.65 16.31 9.97
N GLY A 196 -18.44 17.16 10.99
CA GLY A 196 -18.47 16.74 12.37
C GLY A 196 -19.80 16.12 12.79
N ARG A 197 -20.94 16.72 12.43
CA ARG A 197 -22.27 16.15 12.71
C ARG A 197 -22.47 14.77 12.09
N VAL A 198 -22.02 14.58 10.85
CA VAL A 198 -22.12 13.28 10.18
C VAL A 198 -21.22 12.24 10.85
N LEU A 199 -20.00 12.62 11.24
CA LEU A 199 -19.09 11.74 11.96
C LEU A 199 -19.65 11.33 13.33
N ASP A 200 -20.31 12.26 14.03
CA ASP A 200 -20.98 11.96 15.29
C ASP A 200 -22.07 10.91 15.09
N LEU A 201 -22.92 11.07 14.07
CA LEU A 201 -23.95 10.07 13.73
C LEU A 201 -23.35 8.69 13.46
N TYR A 202 -22.21 8.64 12.75
CA TYR A 202 -21.52 7.38 12.47
C TYR A 202 -20.89 6.76 13.73
N GLN A 203 -20.59 7.58 14.74
CA GLN A 203 -20.17 7.15 16.06
C GLN A 203 -21.34 6.94 17.05
N ARG A 204 -22.59 6.90 16.54
CA ARG A 204 -23.82 6.78 17.32
C ARG A 204 -24.01 7.86 18.37
N THR A 205 -23.70 9.10 18.02
CA THR A 205 -23.96 10.28 18.89
C THR A 205 -24.66 11.38 18.07
N TRP A 206 -25.50 12.16 18.73
CA TRP A 206 -26.13 13.35 18.17
C TRP A 206 -26.21 14.45 19.22
N GLU A 207 -25.67 15.62 18.90
CA GLU A 207 -25.64 16.79 19.81
C GLU A 207 -25.07 16.48 21.21
N GLY A 208 -24.10 15.56 21.27
CA GLY A 208 -23.45 15.13 22.50
C GLY A 208 -24.09 13.94 23.21
N GLU A 209 -25.30 13.54 22.80
CA GLU A 209 -26.04 12.43 23.40
C GLU A 209 -25.89 11.14 22.57
N PRO A 210 -25.79 9.97 23.23
CA PRO A 210 -25.78 8.68 22.54
C PRO A 210 -27.11 8.41 21.81
N LEU A 211 -27.01 7.80 20.63
CA LEU A 211 -28.19 7.30 19.91
C LEU A 211 -28.71 6.01 20.55
N GLY A 212 -30.04 5.95 20.75
CA GLY A 212 -30.72 4.76 21.23
C GLY A 212 -30.84 3.66 20.17
N GLU A 213 -31.40 2.51 20.56
CA GLU A 213 -31.60 1.38 19.64
C GLU A 213 -32.63 1.67 18.54
N GLU A 214 -33.60 2.54 18.82
CA GLU A 214 -34.63 2.99 17.89
C GLU A 214 -34.24 4.23 17.08
N ASP A 215 -32.97 4.65 17.15
CA ASP A 215 -32.40 5.72 16.32
C ASP A 215 -31.64 5.09 15.16
N TYR A 216 -31.97 5.50 13.94
CA TYR A 216 -31.37 4.98 12.71
C TYR A 216 -30.62 6.04 11.96
N VAL A 217 -29.53 5.65 11.31
CA VAL A 217 -28.72 6.53 10.47
C VAL A 217 -28.62 5.95 9.08
N LEU A 218 -29.26 6.62 8.13
CA LEU A 218 -29.29 6.25 6.72
C LEU A 218 -28.40 7.20 5.93
N SER A 219 -27.47 6.65 5.16
CA SER A 219 -26.68 7.39 4.17
C SER A 219 -27.30 7.19 2.80
N ALA A 220 -27.79 8.24 2.16
CA ALA A 220 -28.47 8.15 0.88
C ALA A 220 -27.65 8.75 -0.25
N ASP A 221 -27.63 8.10 -1.41
CA ASP A 221 -26.97 8.56 -2.62
C ASP A 221 -27.73 8.17 -3.88
N GLU A 222 -27.52 8.95 -4.93
CA GLU A 222 -28.11 8.73 -6.25
C GLU A 222 -27.02 8.45 -7.26
N LYS A 223 -27.09 7.31 -7.94
CA LYS A 223 -26.20 6.97 -9.05
C LYS A 223 -26.94 7.14 -10.38
N PRO A 224 -26.81 8.29 -11.05
CA PRO A 224 -27.41 8.50 -12.37
C PRO A 224 -26.65 7.73 -13.45
N GLY A 225 -27.33 7.49 -14.57
CA GLY A 225 -26.68 7.01 -15.80
C GLY A 225 -26.04 5.63 -15.69
N VAL A 226 -26.66 4.73 -14.93
CA VAL A 226 -26.26 3.31 -14.92
C VAL A 226 -26.68 2.72 -16.26
N GLN A 227 -25.71 2.28 -17.06
CA GLN A 227 -25.94 1.83 -18.44
C GLN A 227 -26.16 0.33 -18.50
N ALA A 228 -27.24 -0.09 -19.16
CA ALA A 228 -27.34 -1.44 -19.69
C ALA A 228 -26.40 -1.54 -20.89
N ARG A 229 -25.42 -2.42 -20.81
CA ARG A 229 -24.42 -2.69 -21.85
C ARG A 229 -24.59 -4.13 -22.29
N MET A 230 -24.48 -4.39 -23.59
CA MET A 230 -24.52 -5.74 -24.13
C MET A 230 -23.36 -5.93 -25.08
N ARG A 231 -22.51 -6.89 -24.80
CA ARG A 231 -21.41 -7.30 -25.69
C ARG A 231 -21.88 -8.37 -26.65
N LEU A 232 -21.21 -8.45 -27.78
CA LEU A 232 -21.51 -9.48 -28.77
C LEU A 232 -21.00 -10.85 -28.32
N HIS A 233 -19.84 -10.87 -27.68
CA HIS A 233 -19.18 -12.07 -27.21
C HIS A 233 -19.15 -12.16 -25.67
N LEU A 234 -19.43 -13.34 -25.16
CA LEU A 234 -19.38 -13.60 -23.73
C LEU A 234 -17.96 -13.41 -23.18
N PRO A 235 -17.83 -12.93 -21.93
CA PRO A 235 -16.55 -12.84 -21.29
C PRO A 235 -15.86 -14.20 -21.16
N LEU A 236 -14.56 -14.24 -21.39
CA LEU A 236 -13.75 -15.43 -21.20
C LEU A 236 -13.36 -15.52 -19.71
N PRO A 237 -13.65 -16.64 -19.03
CA PRO A 237 -13.32 -16.78 -17.61
C PRO A 237 -11.80 -16.74 -17.36
N PRO A 238 -11.39 -16.43 -16.14
CA PRO A 238 -9.98 -16.48 -15.77
C PRO A 238 -9.44 -17.90 -15.82
N GLY A 239 -8.14 -18.05 -16.08
CA GLY A 239 -7.44 -19.32 -16.11
C GLY A 239 -6.02 -19.19 -15.56
N PRO A 240 -5.25 -20.29 -15.46
CA PRO A 240 -3.90 -20.26 -14.94
C PRO A 240 -3.03 -19.23 -15.67
N GLY A 241 -2.51 -18.23 -14.92
CA GLY A 241 -1.71 -17.11 -15.48
C GLY A 241 -2.45 -16.13 -16.38
N ARG A 242 -3.79 -16.22 -16.47
CA ARG A 242 -4.63 -15.35 -17.31
C ARG A 242 -5.77 -14.75 -16.51
N ALA A 243 -5.87 -13.42 -16.58
CA ALA A 243 -7.04 -12.70 -16.06
C ALA A 243 -8.27 -12.96 -16.94
N MET A 244 -9.46 -12.76 -16.40
CA MET A 244 -10.71 -12.69 -17.13
C MET A 244 -10.61 -11.67 -18.27
N ARG A 245 -11.15 -11.99 -19.43
CA ARG A 245 -11.19 -11.10 -20.60
C ARG A 245 -12.64 -10.80 -20.97
N ALA A 246 -12.95 -9.53 -21.09
CA ALA A 246 -14.23 -9.06 -21.59
C ALA A 246 -13.97 -8.20 -22.85
N GLU A 247 -14.85 -8.28 -23.83
CA GLU A 247 -14.82 -7.46 -25.03
C GLU A 247 -14.91 -5.97 -24.66
N GLY A 248 -14.10 -5.12 -25.29
CA GLY A 248 -14.09 -3.68 -25.04
C GLY A 248 -15.25 -2.94 -25.68
N GLU A 249 -15.77 -3.47 -26.79
CA GLU A 249 -16.90 -2.91 -27.50
C GLU A 249 -18.23 -3.46 -26.97
N TYR A 250 -19.25 -2.63 -26.92
CA TYR A 250 -20.58 -2.98 -26.46
C TYR A 250 -21.67 -2.11 -27.08
N ALA A 251 -22.84 -2.67 -27.27
CA ALA A 251 -24.04 -1.93 -27.59
C ALA A 251 -24.66 -1.32 -26.30
N ARG A 252 -25.19 -0.10 -26.41
CA ARG A 252 -25.91 0.57 -25.32
C ARG A 252 -27.40 0.24 -25.43
N ARG A 253 -27.99 -0.27 -24.36
CA ARG A 253 -29.40 -0.66 -24.25
C ARG A 253 -30.22 0.29 -23.37
N GLY A 254 -29.70 1.49 -23.13
CA GLY A 254 -30.33 2.51 -22.31
C GLY A 254 -29.63 2.78 -20.99
N THR A 255 -30.22 3.68 -20.21
CA THR A 255 -29.71 4.08 -18.89
C THR A 255 -30.84 4.18 -17.89
N LEU A 256 -30.55 3.84 -16.63
CA LEU A 256 -31.42 4.11 -15.49
C LEU A 256 -30.64 4.83 -14.38
N ALA A 257 -31.35 5.31 -13.39
CA ALA A 257 -30.77 5.80 -12.14
C ALA A 257 -31.05 4.79 -11.02
N TYR A 258 -30.06 4.56 -10.19
CA TYR A 258 -30.23 3.80 -8.96
C TYR A 258 -30.11 4.73 -7.76
N LEU A 259 -31.14 4.77 -6.92
CA LEU A 259 -31.18 5.53 -5.69
C LEU A 259 -31.13 4.54 -4.53
N ALA A 260 -30.30 4.80 -3.53
CA ALA A 260 -30.14 3.89 -2.40
C ALA A 260 -30.00 4.64 -1.08
N ALA A 261 -30.60 4.07 -0.04
CA ALA A 261 -30.37 4.41 1.35
C ALA A 261 -29.67 3.24 2.04
N TYR A 262 -28.59 3.53 2.73
CA TYR A 262 -27.78 2.55 3.45
C TYR A 262 -27.88 2.77 4.95
N ASP A 263 -28.41 1.81 5.68
CA ASP A 263 -28.37 1.80 7.13
C ASP A 263 -26.93 1.51 7.60
N VAL A 264 -26.29 2.53 8.08
CA VAL A 264 -24.84 2.53 8.39
C VAL A 264 -24.51 1.53 9.50
N HIS A 265 -25.38 1.39 10.49
CA HIS A 265 -25.12 0.56 11.65
C HIS A 265 -25.63 -0.87 11.54
N ARG A 266 -26.53 -1.14 10.58
CA ARG A 266 -27.06 -2.48 10.31
C ARG A 266 -26.58 -3.08 9.00
N ALA A 267 -25.81 -2.34 8.22
CA ALA A 267 -25.29 -2.76 6.91
C ALA A 267 -26.39 -3.15 5.91
N ARG A 268 -27.52 -2.49 5.98
CA ARG A 268 -28.66 -2.79 5.12
C ARG A 268 -28.80 -1.73 4.03
N VAL A 269 -28.91 -2.15 2.79
CA VAL A 269 -29.21 -1.29 1.64
C VAL A 269 -30.70 -1.42 1.31
N LEU A 270 -31.34 -0.29 1.06
CA LEU A 270 -32.69 -0.19 0.52
C LEU A 270 -32.58 0.72 -0.72
N GLY A 271 -32.87 0.18 -1.88
CA GLY A 271 -32.72 0.90 -3.13
C GLY A 271 -33.89 0.77 -4.06
N ARG A 272 -33.86 1.56 -5.12
CA ARG A 272 -34.80 1.52 -6.23
C ARG A 272 -34.17 1.97 -7.52
N CYS A 273 -34.63 1.38 -8.61
CA CYS A 273 -34.27 1.80 -9.96
C CYS A 273 -35.34 2.73 -10.52
N GLU A 274 -34.88 3.84 -11.08
CA GLU A 274 -35.77 4.88 -11.66
C GLU A 274 -35.26 5.30 -13.04
N PRO A 275 -36.09 5.84 -13.91
CA PRO A 275 -35.66 6.36 -15.21
C PRO A 275 -34.64 7.52 -15.09
N SER A 276 -34.71 8.31 -14.03
CA SER A 276 -33.84 9.47 -13.77
C SER A 276 -33.75 9.75 -12.28
N THR A 277 -32.76 10.58 -11.91
CA THR A 277 -32.69 11.19 -10.57
C THR A 277 -33.60 12.41 -10.47
N GLY A 278 -33.88 12.87 -9.26
CA GLY A 278 -34.66 14.09 -9.01
C GLY A 278 -35.54 14.00 -7.78
N ILE A 279 -36.36 15.04 -7.57
CA ILE A 279 -37.20 15.17 -6.36
C ILE A 279 -38.17 14.00 -6.25
N LYS A 280 -38.94 13.68 -7.32
CA LYS A 280 -39.91 12.61 -7.29
C LYS A 280 -39.30 11.24 -7.01
N PRO A 281 -38.26 10.76 -7.73
CA PRO A 281 -37.57 9.51 -7.43
C PRO A 281 -37.03 9.44 -6.01
N PHE A 282 -36.42 10.53 -5.54
CA PHE A 282 -35.88 10.59 -4.19
C PHE A 282 -36.97 10.54 -3.11
N THR A 283 -38.07 11.27 -3.31
CA THR A 283 -39.26 11.16 -2.43
C THR A 283 -39.78 9.74 -2.39
N ALA A 284 -39.92 9.08 -3.55
CA ALA A 284 -40.34 7.70 -3.61
C ALA A 284 -39.40 6.71 -2.90
N LEU A 285 -38.08 6.98 -2.88
CA LEU A 285 -37.15 6.23 -2.03
C LEU A 285 -37.42 6.47 -0.54
N ILE A 286 -37.63 7.73 -0.14
CA ILE A 286 -37.97 8.06 1.24
C ILE A 286 -39.26 7.33 1.65
N ASP A 287 -40.33 7.41 0.85
CA ASP A 287 -41.59 6.77 1.14
C ASP A 287 -41.45 5.25 1.28
N GLN A 288 -40.66 4.61 0.38
CA GLN A 288 -40.37 3.18 0.44
C GLN A 288 -39.69 2.79 1.75
N VAL A 289 -38.70 3.58 2.20
CA VAL A 289 -37.93 3.28 3.41
C VAL A 289 -38.76 3.60 4.66
N MET A 290 -39.35 4.79 4.72
CA MET A 290 -40.07 5.25 5.91
C MET A 290 -41.38 4.54 6.16
N SER A 291 -41.93 3.87 5.15
CA SER A 291 -43.13 3.01 5.32
C SER A 291 -42.78 1.58 5.73
N ALA A 292 -41.52 1.22 5.77
CA ALA A 292 -41.04 -0.12 6.12
C ALA A 292 -40.51 -0.17 7.55
N GLU A 293 -40.76 -1.29 8.24
CA GLU A 293 -40.12 -1.53 9.53
C GLU A 293 -38.61 -1.85 9.36
N PRO A 294 -37.78 -1.38 10.27
CA PRO A 294 -38.08 -0.74 11.56
C PRO A 294 -38.13 0.80 11.51
N TYR A 295 -38.06 1.42 10.33
CA TYR A 295 -37.96 2.89 10.19
C TYR A 295 -39.32 3.57 10.40
N ALA A 296 -40.42 2.89 10.08
CA ALA A 296 -41.78 3.41 10.27
C ALA A 296 -42.10 3.68 11.75
N SER A 297 -41.73 2.77 12.63
CA SER A 297 -41.92 2.87 14.07
C SER A 297 -40.74 3.49 14.83
N ALA A 298 -39.66 3.87 14.12
CA ALA A 298 -38.46 4.42 14.72
C ALA A 298 -38.70 5.71 15.48
N ARG A 299 -37.95 5.92 16.60
CA ARG A 299 -37.97 7.19 17.32
C ARG A 299 -37.41 8.32 16.46
N ARG A 300 -36.27 8.08 15.79
CA ARG A 300 -35.64 9.03 14.87
C ARG A 300 -34.94 8.30 13.72
N VAL A 301 -35.04 8.84 12.52
CA VAL A 301 -34.32 8.38 11.33
C VAL A 301 -33.54 9.53 10.74
N PHE A 302 -32.23 9.51 10.86
CA PHE A 302 -31.33 10.51 10.29
C PHE A 302 -31.00 10.15 8.84
N TRP A 303 -31.30 11.05 7.91
CA TRP A 303 -30.99 10.93 6.49
C TRP A 303 -29.76 11.77 6.15
N VAL A 304 -28.59 11.13 6.05
CA VAL A 304 -27.35 11.76 5.61
C VAL A 304 -27.37 11.82 4.08
N VAL A 305 -27.36 13.04 3.52
CA VAL A 305 -27.51 13.29 2.08
C VAL A 305 -26.47 14.29 1.59
N ASP A 306 -26.10 14.19 0.29
CA ASP A 306 -25.26 15.18 -0.36
C ASP A 306 -26.07 16.46 -0.71
N ASN A 307 -25.44 17.42 -1.40
CA ASN A 307 -26.06 18.68 -1.75
C ASN A 307 -26.65 18.69 -3.18
N ARG A 308 -27.16 17.57 -3.68
CA ARG A 308 -27.84 17.53 -4.98
C ARG A 308 -29.14 18.29 -4.97
N ALA A 309 -29.63 18.65 -6.16
CA ALA A 309 -30.84 19.44 -6.31
C ALA A 309 -32.10 18.79 -5.71
N SER A 310 -32.17 17.45 -5.68
CA SER A 310 -33.30 16.66 -5.13
C SER A 310 -33.49 16.86 -3.63
N HIS A 311 -32.41 17.10 -2.88
CA HIS A 311 -32.45 17.23 -1.42
C HIS A 311 -31.66 18.46 -0.92
N ARG A 312 -31.33 19.38 -1.82
CA ARG A 312 -30.67 20.66 -1.48
C ARG A 312 -31.68 21.62 -0.83
N ASN A 313 -31.27 22.31 0.20
CA ASN A 313 -31.96 23.37 0.92
C ASN A 313 -32.93 22.89 2.02
N TRP A 314 -33.26 23.85 2.89
CA TRP A 314 -34.20 23.67 3.99
C TRP A 314 -35.59 23.18 3.52
N ALA A 315 -36.03 23.55 2.31
CA ALA A 315 -37.32 23.10 1.75
C ALA A 315 -37.36 21.56 1.54
N ALA A 316 -36.25 20.91 1.22
CA ALA A 316 -36.20 19.45 1.13
C ALA A 316 -36.29 18.82 2.53
N ALA A 317 -35.59 19.39 3.51
CA ALA A 317 -35.67 18.94 4.90
C ALA A 317 -37.08 19.13 5.48
N ALA A 318 -37.73 20.28 5.20
CA ALA A 318 -39.10 20.55 5.62
C ALA A 318 -40.10 19.53 5.02
N ARG A 319 -40.03 19.27 3.71
CA ARG A 319 -40.87 18.26 3.06
C ARG A 319 -40.70 16.87 3.69
N LEU A 320 -39.48 16.49 4.01
CA LEU A 320 -39.23 15.20 4.68
C LEU A 320 -39.89 15.18 6.07
N GLN A 321 -39.69 16.23 6.85
CA GLN A 321 -40.20 16.29 8.21
C GLN A 321 -41.71 16.46 8.29
N ASP A 322 -42.30 17.16 7.31
CA ASP A 322 -43.78 17.27 7.19
C ASP A 322 -44.43 15.92 6.88
N ALA A 323 -43.78 15.11 6.00
CA ALA A 323 -44.28 13.78 5.65
C ALA A 323 -43.98 12.72 6.73
N TYR A 324 -42.83 12.83 7.37
CA TYR A 324 -42.31 11.88 8.38
C TYR A 324 -41.73 12.64 9.57
N PRO A 325 -42.50 12.93 10.60
CA PRO A 325 -42.05 13.72 11.78
C PRO A 325 -40.84 13.12 12.52
N ASN A 326 -40.63 11.82 12.42
CA ASN A 326 -39.49 11.11 12.99
C ASN A 326 -38.22 11.14 12.10
N ALA A 327 -38.30 11.70 10.88
CA ALA A 327 -37.17 11.79 9.96
C ALA A 327 -36.45 13.14 10.06
N GLN A 328 -35.13 13.12 10.05
CA GLN A 328 -34.29 14.30 10.10
C GLN A 328 -33.24 14.29 9.00
N MET A 329 -33.22 15.30 8.13
CA MET A 329 -32.24 15.41 7.07
C MET A 329 -30.94 16.07 7.56
N VAL A 330 -29.80 15.45 7.28
CA VAL A 330 -28.46 15.93 7.65
C VAL A 330 -27.60 16.05 6.39
N HIS A 331 -27.28 17.26 6.02
CA HIS A 331 -26.53 17.55 4.80
C HIS A 331 -25.02 17.38 4.99
N LEU A 332 -24.38 16.68 4.05
CA LEU A 332 -22.93 16.64 3.92
C LEU A 332 -22.37 18.03 3.54
N PRO A 333 -21.11 18.33 3.87
CA PRO A 333 -20.42 19.50 3.30
C PRO A 333 -20.32 19.38 1.78
N VAL A 334 -20.24 20.50 1.09
CA VAL A 334 -20.00 20.53 -0.35
C VAL A 334 -18.65 19.86 -0.66
N HIS A 335 -18.59 19.00 -1.68
CA HIS A 335 -17.43 18.20 -2.09
C HIS A 335 -16.94 17.17 -1.04
N ALA A 336 -17.81 16.71 -0.17
CA ALA A 336 -17.50 15.68 0.84
C ALA A 336 -18.21 14.34 0.59
N SER A 337 -18.39 13.95 -0.67
CA SER A 337 -19.01 12.67 -1.03
C SER A 337 -18.32 11.42 -0.44
N TRP A 338 -17.05 11.54 -0.04
CA TRP A 338 -16.33 10.48 0.66
C TRP A 338 -16.90 10.16 2.06
N LEU A 339 -17.69 11.06 2.64
CA LEU A 339 -18.47 10.81 3.88
C LEU A 339 -19.77 10.06 3.61
N ASN A 340 -20.19 9.93 2.36
CA ASN A 340 -21.37 9.16 2.00
C ASN A 340 -21.04 7.66 1.93
N GLN A 341 -21.78 6.85 2.67
CA GLN A 341 -21.53 5.42 2.80
C GLN A 341 -22.57 4.60 2.02
N VAL A 342 -22.58 4.73 0.71
CA VAL A 342 -23.38 3.83 -0.13
C VAL A 342 -22.48 2.76 -0.75
N PRO A 343 -22.87 1.47 -0.68
CA PRO A 343 -22.06 0.37 -1.22
C PRO A 343 -21.67 0.55 -2.68
N VAL A 344 -20.44 0.21 -3.02
CA VAL A 344 -19.91 0.36 -4.38
C VAL A 344 -20.44 -0.75 -5.29
N ILE A 345 -21.60 -0.52 -5.90
CA ILE A 345 -22.24 -1.44 -6.86
C ILE A 345 -21.39 -1.58 -8.13
N GLN A 346 -20.75 -0.49 -8.58
CA GLN A 346 -20.04 -0.41 -9.84
C GLN A 346 -19.03 -1.54 -10.05
N ARG A 347 -18.21 -1.82 -9.05
CA ARG A 347 -17.13 -2.83 -9.15
C ARG A 347 -17.59 -4.26 -8.93
N LYS A 348 -18.67 -4.43 -8.17
CA LYS A 348 -19.12 -5.76 -7.77
C LYS A 348 -20.19 -6.34 -8.69
N LEU A 349 -20.94 -5.45 -9.36
CA LEU A 349 -22.08 -5.85 -10.17
C LEU A 349 -21.98 -5.39 -11.63
N LEU A 350 -21.64 -4.13 -11.86
CA LEU A 350 -21.78 -3.50 -13.18
C LEU A 350 -20.55 -3.64 -14.10
N THR A 351 -19.47 -4.24 -13.64
CA THR A 351 -18.24 -4.36 -14.44
C THR A 351 -17.43 -5.59 -14.06
N PRO A 352 -17.16 -6.50 -15.01
CA PRO A 352 -17.71 -6.57 -16.35
C PRO A 352 -19.01 -7.41 -16.36
N ASP A 353 -20.14 -6.83 -16.75
CA ASP A 353 -21.40 -7.57 -16.90
C ASP A 353 -22.18 -7.06 -18.12
N ASP A 354 -23.11 -7.88 -18.61
CA ASP A 354 -23.90 -7.62 -19.79
C ASP A 354 -25.40 -7.69 -19.46
N PHE A 355 -26.17 -6.72 -19.98
CA PHE A 355 -27.59 -6.58 -19.75
C PHE A 355 -28.33 -6.35 -21.06
N GLU A 356 -29.30 -7.19 -21.35
CA GLU A 356 -30.06 -7.12 -22.59
C GLU A 356 -30.90 -5.84 -22.68
N ASP A 357 -31.44 -5.41 -21.54
CA ASP A 357 -32.33 -4.25 -21.41
C ASP A 357 -32.23 -3.60 -20.01
N LEU A 358 -33.05 -2.58 -19.78
CA LEU A 358 -33.10 -1.88 -18.48
C LEU A 358 -33.81 -2.68 -17.39
N GLU A 359 -34.72 -3.59 -17.76
CA GLU A 359 -35.44 -4.43 -16.82
C GLU A 359 -34.51 -5.48 -16.22
N SER A 360 -33.73 -6.16 -17.05
CA SER A 360 -32.70 -7.12 -16.60
C SER A 360 -31.63 -6.43 -15.74
N LEU A 361 -31.20 -5.22 -16.10
CA LEU A 361 -30.30 -4.44 -15.28
C LEU A 361 -30.89 -4.09 -13.91
N ALA A 362 -32.14 -3.63 -13.87
CA ALA A 362 -32.84 -3.30 -12.63
C ALA A 362 -33.01 -4.54 -11.75
N ALA A 363 -33.47 -5.65 -12.33
CA ALA A 363 -33.64 -6.92 -11.62
C ALA A 363 -32.31 -7.39 -10.99
N GLN A 364 -31.23 -7.29 -11.72
CA GLN A 364 -29.90 -7.69 -11.22
C GLN A 364 -29.38 -6.77 -10.10
N ILE A 365 -29.67 -5.46 -10.17
CA ILE A 365 -29.32 -4.52 -9.10
C ILE A 365 -30.09 -4.88 -7.82
N LEU A 366 -31.38 -5.14 -7.91
CA LEU A 366 -32.20 -5.49 -6.75
C LEU A 366 -31.84 -6.88 -6.18
N ALA A 367 -31.52 -7.85 -7.03
CA ALA A 367 -31.01 -9.15 -6.59
C ALA A 367 -29.66 -9.02 -5.86
N PHE A 368 -28.76 -8.17 -6.36
CA PHE A 368 -27.52 -7.86 -5.66
C PHE A 368 -27.77 -7.20 -4.30
N GLU A 369 -28.74 -6.30 -4.21
CA GLU A 369 -29.11 -5.66 -2.94
C GLU A 369 -29.56 -6.72 -1.92
N GLN A 370 -30.43 -7.64 -2.32
CA GLN A 370 -30.88 -8.75 -1.47
C GLN A 370 -29.70 -9.60 -1.01
N HIS A 371 -28.84 -10.02 -1.95
CA HIS A 371 -27.63 -10.79 -1.62
C HIS A 371 -26.70 -10.02 -0.67
N TYR A 372 -26.49 -8.73 -0.93
CA TYR A 372 -25.65 -7.87 -0.07
C TYR A 372 -26.21 -7.84 1.35
N ASN A 373 -27.50 -7.62 1.51
CA ASN A 373 -28.17 -7.51 2.81
C ASN A 373 -28.07 -8.79 3.66
N THR A 374 -27.86 -9.97 3.04
CA THR A 374 -27.65 -11.23 3.78
C THR A 374 -26.20 -11.42 4.26
N THR A 375 -25.23 -10.80 3.61
CA THR A 375 -23.79 -11.07 3.82
C THR A 375 -23.04 -9.88 4.40
N ALA A 376 -23.57 -8.68 4.26
CA ALA A 376 -22.90 -7.45 4.70
C ALA A 376 -22.74 -7.37 6.22
N ARG A 377 -21.69 -6.71 6.62
CA ARG A 377 -21.43 -6.32 8.00
C ARG A 377 -21.34 -4.80 8.08
N PRO A 378 -21.71 -4.19 9.20
CA PRO A 378 -21.51 -2.77 9.41
C PRO A 378 -20.07 -2.36 9.11
N PHE A 379 -19.93 -1.23 8.47
CA PHE A 379 -18.62 -0.67 8.16
C PHE A 379 -17.99 -0.13 9.45
N ASP A 380 -16.80 -0.62 9.82
CA ASP A 380 -16.03 -0.14 10.96
C ASP A 380 -15.42 1.25 10.64
N TRP A 381 -16.19 2.29 10.91
CA TRP A 381 -15.81 3.66 10.63
C TRP A 381 -14.79 4.16 11.65
N LYS A 382 -13.52 4.32 11.21
CA LYS A 382 -12.39 4.70 12.10
C LYS A 382 -12.07 6.18 12.08
N PHE A 383 -12.57 6.92 11.09
CA PHE A 383 -12.27 8.35 10.96
C PHE A 383 -13.16 9.18 11.88
N THR A 384 -12.54 9.77 12.89
CA THR A 384 -13.26 10.50 13.96
C THR A 384 -13.29 12.01 13.72
N ARG A 385 -14.05 12.74 14.55
CA ARG A 385 -14.01 14.21 14.59
C ARG A 385 -12.60 14.74 14.91
N ALA A 386 -11.83 14.05 15.75
CA ALA A 386 -10.45 14.41 16.05
C ALA A 386 -9.54 14.25 14.80
N ASP A 387 -9.75 13.20 14.00
CA ASP A 387 -9.05 13.02 12.73
C ASP A 387 -9.39 14.10 11.71
N LEU A 388 -10.66 14.49 11.65
CA LEU A 388 -11.11 15.61 10.82
C LEU A 388 -10.38 16.89 11.20
N ASN A 389 -10.31 17.23 12.49
CA ASN A 389 -9.61 18.42 12.96
C ASN A 389 -8.12 18.40 12.62
N ARG A 390 -7.46 17.23 12.76
CA ARG A 390 -6.07 17.04 12.33
C ARG A 390 -5.90 17.23 10.82
N LEU A 391 -6.83 16.69 10.03
CA LEU A 391 -6.84 16.87 8.57
C LEU A 391 -6.98 18.35 8.20
N LEU A 392 -7.96 19.06 8.76
CA LEU A 392 -8.19 20.49 8.48
C LEU A 392 -7.00 21.34 8.89
N THR A 393 -6.36 21.05 10.02
CA THR A 393 -5.15 21.75 10.46
C THR A 393 -3.99 21.56 9.47
N ARG A 394 -3.81 20.34 8.92
CA ARG A 394 -2.81 20.10 7.88
C ARG A 394 -3.13 20.84 6.59
N LEU A 395 -4.40 20.86 6.18
CA LEU A 395 -4.82 21.54 4.95
C LEU A 395 -4.62 23.05 5.01
N ARG A 396 -4.87 23.68 6.16
CA ARG A 396 -4.63 25.13 6.37
C ARG A 396 -3.18 25.55 6.11
N ARG A 397 -2.20 24.67 6.32
CA ARG A 397 -0.78 24.93 6.02
C ARG A 397 -0.49 25.09 4.52
N HIS A 398 -1.39 24.60 3.68
CA HIS A 398 -1.29 24.65 2.22
C HIS A 398 -2.31 25.59 1.60
N ASP A 399 -2.99 26.39 2.42
CA ASP A 399 -3.92 27.41 1.93
C ASP A 399 -3.12 28.64 1.47
N PRO A 400 -3.17 28.98 0.18
CA PRO A 400 -2.46 30.16 -0.34
C PRO A 400 -2.98 31.49 0.24
N ALA A 401 -4.21 31.51 0.80
CA ALA A 401 -4.79 32.65 1.49
C ALA A 401 -4.45 32.69 2.99
N ALA A 402 -3.84 31.63 3.55
CA ALA A 402 -3.39 31.66 4.92
C ALA A 402 -2.10 32.48 5.03
N PRO A 403 -1.97 33.42 6.00
CA PRO A 403 -0.72 34.11 6.22
C PRO A 403 0.37 33.06 6.51
N HIS A 404 1.42 33.07 5.67
CA HIS A 404 2.60 32.23 5.93
C HIS A 404 3.14 32.56 7.32
N PRO A 405 3.34 31.58 8.22
CA PRO A 405 4.10 31.85 9.42
C PRO A 405 5.48 32.32 8.96
N LEU A 406 5.81 33.56 9.25
CA LEU A 406 7.16 34.11 9.07
C LEU A 406 8.12 33.09 9.72
N ALA A 407 9.05 32.57 8.92
CA ALA A 407 10.13 31.74 9.41
C ALA A 407 10.88 32.55 10.47
N ALA A 408 10.80 32.08 11.71
CA ALA A 408 11.61 32.56 12.82
C ALA A 408 12.96 31.85 12.83
#